data_f45638a7eca013ffe77b759b6ffddf33
#
_entry.id   f45638a7eca013ffe77b759b6ffddf33
#
_cell.length_a   1.000
_cell.length_b   1.000
_cell.length_c   1.000
_cell.angle_alpha   90.00
_cell.angle_beta   90.00
_cell.angle_gamma   90.00
#
_symmetry.space_group_name_H-M   'P 1'
#
loop_
_entity.id
_entity.type
_entity.pdbx_description
1 polymer ?
#
loop_
_entity_poly.entity_id
_entity_poly.type
_entity_poly.pdbx_seq_one_letter_code
_entity_poly.pdbx_strand_id
1 'polypeptide(L)'
;MDKKKLIKYGLVGGILGAAGSIVILLLCFMYSKVIVADTDYTLTMGMKLLGNISESEMQEQLGFVVAKILAACKKKEITKLALISSDMRNISENMQEDLVKKLKKQDIQLDVLAEIVTDSEAMSKLFAEGAAVMIEKKGVSLYQRVYDMVDLCVENEVSILGVIDTRK
;
A
#
# COMPACT_ATOMS: atom_id res chain seq x y z
N MET A 1 -44.88 36.87 10.38
CA MET A 1 -44.10 35.77 10.87
C MET A 1 -43.17 36.26 11.99
N ASP A 2 -43.22 35.65 13.16
CA ASP A 2 -42.61 36.18 14.37
C ASP A 2 -41.07 36.01 14.27
N LYS A 3 -40.32 37.13 14.34
CA LYS A 3 -38.82 37.14 14.22
C LYS A 3 -38.13 36.14 15.15
N LYS A 4 -38.70 35.93 16.35
CA LYS A 4 -38.17 34.94 17.33
C LYS A 4 -38.31 33.51 16.84
N LYS A 5 -39.38 33.16 16.12
CA LYS A 5 -39.54 31.82 15.54
C LYS A 5 -38.59 31.59 14.39
N LEU A 6 -38.36 32.63 13.54
CA LEU A 6 -37.41 32.52 12.43
C LEU A 6 -35.96 32.24 12.90
N ILE A 7 -35.54 32.96 13.95
CA ILE A 7 -34.19 32.75 14.55
C ILE A 7 -34.08 31.36 15.15
N LYS A 8 -35.13 30.89 15.86
CA LYS A 8 -35.11 29.53 16.46
C LYS A 8 -35.02 28.42 15.39
N TYR A 9 -35.77 28.52 14.30
CA TYR A 9 -35.72 27.54 13.21
C TYR A 9 -34.40 27.63 12.42
N GLY A 10 -33.84 28.81 12.23
CA GLY A 10 -32.51 28.99 11.61
C GLY A 10 -31.40 28.36 12.45
N LEU A 11 -31.45 28.53 13.77
CA LEU A 11 -30.46 27.98 14.67
C LEU A 11 -30.52 26.45 14.77
N VAL A 12 -31.75 25.91 14.86
CA VAL A 12 -31.97 24.45 14.83
C VAL A 12 -31.56 23.84 13.50
N GLY A 13 -31.90 24.47 12.38
CA GLY A 13 -31.49 24.02 11.04
C GLY A 13 -29.99 24.08 10.84
N GLY A 14 -29.33 25.11 11.37
CA GLY A 14 -27.87 25.24 11.33
C GLY A 14 -27.15 24.11 12.13
N ILE A 15 -27.63 23.81 13.33
CA ILE A 15 -27.07 22.73 14.17
C ILE A 15 -27.28 21.36 13.51
N LEU A 16 -28.47 21.08 13.01
CA LEU A 16 -28.76 19.81 12.32
C LEU A 16 -27.96 19.68 11.03
N GLY A 17 -27.79 20.76 10.26
CA GLY A 17 -26.96 20.78 9.06
C GLY A 17 -25.47 20.52 9.38
N ALA A 18 -24.94 21.15 10.41
CA ALA A 18 -23.56 20.90 10.86
C ALA A 18 -23.35 19.45 11.34
N ALA A 19 -24.27 18.93 12.16
CA ALA A 19 -24.21 17.54 12.61
C ALA A 19 -24.30 16.55 11.44
N GLY A 20 -25.19 16.77 10.50
CA GLY A 20 -25.31 15.95 9.27
C GLY A 20 -24.03 15.97 8.44
N SER A 21 -23.40 17.14 8.26
CA SER A 21 -22.14 17.28 7.53
C SER A 21 -21.00 16.50 8.19
N ILE A 22 -20.90 16.53 9.52
CA ILE A 22 -19.89 15.78 10.28
C ILE A 22 -20.11 14.27 10.09
N VAL A 23 -21.34 13.78 10.15
CA VAL A 23 -21.65 12.36 9.93
C VAL A 23 -21.28 11.94 8.50
N ILE A 24 -21.61 12.75 7.49
CA ILE A 24 -21.22 12.45 6.10
C ILE A 24 -19.71 12.43 5.94
N LEU A 25 -18.97 13.38 6.52
CA LEU A 25 -17.51 13.40 6.47
C LEU A 25 -16.91 12.17 7.16
N LEU A 26 -17.44 11.74 8.31
CA LEU A 26 -17.00 10.53 8.99
C LEU A 26 -17.27 9.27 8.16
N LEU A 27 -18.43 9.18 7.53
CA LEU A 27 -18.74 8.07 6.63
C LEU A 27 -17.80 8.06 5.41
N CYS A 28 -17.59 9.21 4.75
CA CYS A 28 -16.63 9.31 3.66
C CYS A 28 -15.22 8.91 4.09
N PHE A 29 -14.79 9.33 5.27
CA PHE A 29 -13.49 8.95 5.82
C PHE A 29 -13.38 7.44 6.11
N MET A 30 -14.45 6.81 6.60
CA MET A 30 -14.47 5.36 6.83
C MET A 30 -14.46 4.56 5.53
N TYR A 31 -15.17 5.03 4.49
CA TYR A 31 -15.26 4.31 3.20
C TYR A 31 -14.08 4.56 2.25
N SER A 32 -13.38 5.70 2.37
CA SER A 32 -12.23 6.04 1.53
C SER A 32 -10.92 6.07 2.31
N LYS A 33 -10.74 5.11 3.22
CA LYS A 33 -9.55 5.05 4.05
C LYS A 33 -8.32 4.79 3.19
N VAL A 34 -7.56 5.84 2.97
CA VAL A 34 -6.26 5.80 2.29
C VAL A 34 -5.17 5.56 3.34
N ILE A 35 -4.14 4.84 2.99
CA ILE A 35 -2.97 4.65 3.86
C ILE A 35 -2.23 5.99 3.97
N VAL A 36 -2.13 6.51 5.19
CA VAL A 36 -1.53 7.83 5.48
C VAL A 36 -0.31 7.72 6.37
N ALA A 37 -0.18 6.66 7.15
CA ALA A 37 0.89 6.49 8.11
C ALA A 37 1.63 5.16 7.93
N ASP A 38 2.94 5.18 8.21
CA ASP A 38 3.78 3.97 8.19
C ASP A 38 3.29 2.92 9.21
N THR A 39 2.60 3.39 10.26
CA THR A 39 1.96 2.55 11.28
C THR A 39 0.80 1.72 10.74
N ASP A 40 0.17 2.14 9.64
CA ASP A 40 -0.90 1.38 9.01
C ASP A 40 -0.37 0.04 8.49
N TYR A 41 0.83 0.03 7.92
CA TYR A 41 1.48 -1.20 7.48
C TYR A 41 1.95 -2.09 8.65
N THR A 42 2.59 -1.48 9.65
CA THR A 42 3.28 -2.24 10.69
C THR A 42 2.36 -2.71 11.82
N LEU A 43 1.50 -1.83 12.32
CA LEU A 43 0.64 -2.15 13.47
C LEU A 43 -0.68 -2.81 13.07
N THR A 44 -1.23 -2.42 11.90
CA THR A 44 -2.55 -2.92 11.51
C THR A 44 -2.46 -4.13 10.59
N MET A 45 -1.48 -4.17 9.69
CA MET A 45 -1.30 -5.26 8.72
C MET A 45 -0.16 -6.23 9.09
N GLY A 46 0.59 -5.93 10.16
CA GLY A 46 1.70 -6.78 10.62
C GLY A 46 2.89 -6.86 9.64
N MET A 47 2.96 -5.96 8.66
CA MET A 47 4.03 -5.97 7.67
C MET A 47 5.24 -5.18 8.12
N LYS A 48 6.43 -5.67 7.74
CA LYS A 48 7.68 -4.95 7.98
C LYS A 48 7.87 -3.84 6.95
N LEU A 49 8.12 -2.60 7.39
CA LEU A 49 8.50 -1.51 6.50
C LEU A 49 9.97 -1.68 6.07
N LEU A 50 10.18 -1.92 4.79
CA LEU A 50 11.51 -2.03 4.19
C LEU A 50 12.16 -0.67 3.98
N GLY A 51 11.38 0.34 3.63
CA GLY A 51 11.82 1.73 3.52
C GLY A 51 10.80 2.62 2.87
N ASN A 52 11.12 3.91 2.91
CA ASN A 52 10.37 4.94 2.22
C ASN A 52 11.21 5.42 1.05
N ILE A 53 10.62 5.57 -0.13
CA ILE A 53 11.29 6.06 -1.32
C ILE A 53 10.59 7.33 -1.79
N SER A 54 11.34 8.43 -1.80
CA SER A 54 10.94 9.70 -2.40
C SER A 54 11.49 9.82 -3.82
N GLU A 55 10.74 10.44 -4.72
CA GLU A 55 11.20 10.67 -6.09
C GLU A 55 12.51 11.49 -6.14
N SER A 56 12.72 12.40 -5.18
CA SER A 56 13.91 13.25 -5.10
C SER A 56 15.19 12.52 -4.66
N GLU A 57 15.06 11.44 -3.89
CA GLU A 57 16.19 10.70 -3.29
C GLU A 57 16.16 9.22 -3.69
N MET A 58 15.49 8.91 -4.78
CA MET A 58 15.17 7.54 -5.19
C MET A 58 16.40 6.61 -5.21
N GLN A 59 17.52 7.05 -5.79
CA GLN A 59 18.70 6.20 -5.99
C GLN A 59 19.37 5.78 -4.68
N GLU A 60 19.44 6.67 -3.72
CA GLU A 60 20.05 6.40 -2.40
C GLU A 60 19.15 5.51 -1.57
N GLN A 61 17.87 5.89 -1.44
CA GLN A 61 16.88 5.16 -0.65
C GLN A 61 16.63 3.76 -1.21
N LEU A 62 16.64 3.59 -2.53
CA LEU A 62 16.52 2.29 -3.19
C LEU A 62 17.69 1.37 -2.82
N GLY A 63 18.90 1.90 -2.65
CA GLY A 63 20.06 1.13 -2.19
C GLY A 63 19.83 0.50 -0.82
N PHE A 64 19.28 1.25 0.14
CA PHE A 64 18.95 0.74 1.47
C PHE A 64 17.82 -0.29 1.44
N VAL A 65 16.80 -0.07 0.63
CA VAL A 65 15.69 -1.01 0.46
C VAL A 65 16.20 -2.34 -0.10
N VAL A 66 17.01 -2.29 -1.17
CA VAL A 66 17.62 -3.48 -1.78
C VAL A 66 18.44 -4.25 -0.75
N ALA A 67 19.26 -3.56 0.06
CA ALA A 67 20.05 -4.22 1.11
C ALA A 67 19.18 -4.97 2.13
N LYS A 68 18.03 -4.39 2.53
CA LYS A 68 17.08 -5.04 3.44
C LYS A 68 16.39 -6.24 2.80
N ILE A 69 16.02 -6.14 1.51
CA ILE A 69 15.44 -7.26 0.75
C ILE A 69 16.47 -8.41 0.67
N LEU A 70 17.71 -8.13 0.30
CA LEU A 70 18.78 -9.14 0.21
C LEU A 70 19.03 -9.83 1.55
N ALA A 71 19.04 -9.06 2.64
CA ALA A 71 19.19 -9.65 3.98
C ALA A 71 18.03 -10.60 4.33
N ALA A 72 16.80 -10.24 3.95
CA ALA A 72 15.63 -11.07 4.16
C ALA A 72 15.65 -12.32 3.27
N CYS A 73 16.01 -12.18 1.99
CA CYS A 73 16.16 -13.28 1.05
C CYS A 73 17.22 -14.28 1.52
N LYS A 74 18.39 -13.79 1.92
CA LYS A 74 19.48 -14.65 2.43
C LYS A 74 19.05 -15.44 3.66
N LYS A 75 18.32 -14.83 4.59
CA LYS A 75 17.82 -15.50 5.80
C LYS A 75 16.83 -16.62 5.50
N LYS A 76 16.06 -16.50 4.43
CA LYS A 76 15.00 -17.44 4.04
C LYS A 76 15.37 -18.30 2.83
N GLU A 77 16.59 -18.19 2.30
CA GLU A 77 17.08 -18.89 1.10
C GLU A 77 16.21 -18.63 -0.16
N ILE A 78 15.68 -17.41 -0.27
CA ILE A 78 14.80 -16.99 -1.37
C ILE A 78 15.65 -16.47 -2.53
N THR A 79 15.43 -17.00 -3.74
CA THR A 79 16.07 -16.57 -4.99
C THR A 79 15.12 -15.97 -5.99
N LYS A 80 13.79 -16.13 -5.77
CA LYS A 80 12.73 -15.56 -6.61
C LYS A 80 11.77 -14.80 -5.74
N LEU A 81 11.32 -13.66 -6.23
CA LEU A 81 10.40 -12.76 -5.55
C LEU A 81 9.38 -12.18 -6.53
N ALA A 82 8.15 -12.03 -6.09
CA ALA A 82 7.17 -11.18 -6.73
C ALA A 82 7.25 -9.74 -6.18
N LEU A 83 7.19 -8.75 -7.06
CA LEU A 83 6.86 -7.37 -6.71
C LEU A 83 5.38 -7.14 -6.95
N ILE A 84 4.65 -6.83 -5.90
CA ILE A 84 3.20 -6.67 -5.92
C ILE A 84 2.78 -5.29 -5.41
N SER A 85 1.66 -4.78 -5.87
CA SER A 85 1.06 -3.53 -5.39
C SER A 85 -0.45 -3.58 -5.52
N SER A 86 -1.14 -2.91 -4.63
CA SER A 86 -2.62 -2.74 -4.71
C SER A 86 -3.06 -1.95 -5.95
N ASP A 87 -2.19 -1.12 -6.50
CA ASP A 87 -2.35 -0.45 -7.80
C ASP A 87 -0.96 -0.13 -8.40
N MET A 88 -0.44 -1.03 -9.20
CA MET A 88 0.89 -0.92 -9.82
C MET A 88 1.02 0.32 -10.73
N ARG A 89 -0.08 0.85 -11.27
CA ARG A 89 -0.09 2.06 -12.11
C ARG A 89 0.35 3.32 -11.37
N ASN A 90 0.23 3.31 -10.05
CA ASN A 90 0.68 4.42 -9.20
C ASN A 90 2.18 4.38 -8.88
N ILE A 91 2.87 3.31 -9.28
CA ILE A 91 4.28 3.09 -9.01
C ILE A 91 5.10 3.44 -10.24
N SER A 92 6.15 4.25 -10.07
CA SER A 92 7.03 4.67 -11.17
C SER A 92 7.70 3.47 -11.85
N GLU A 93 7.59 3.39 -13.17
CA GLU A 93 8.24 2.34 -13.99
C GLU A 93 9.76 2.35 -13.80
N ASN A 94 10.39 3.54 -13.76
CA ASN A 94 11.82 3.67 -13.53
C ASN A 94 12.25 3.03 -12.21
N MET A 95 11.45 3.18 -11.16
CA MET A 95 11.74 2.60 -9.85
C MET A 95 11.60 1.06 -9.89
N GLN A 96 10.57 0.55 -10.58
CA GLN A 96 10.39 -0.90 -10.76
C GLN A 96 11.58 -1.49 -11.52
N GLU A 97 11.98 -0.88 -12.64
CA GLU A 97 13.14 -1.33 -13.43
C GLU A 97 14.44 -1.29 -12.64
N ASP A 98 14.69 -0.21 -11.89
CA ASP A 98 15.91 -0.09 -11.10
C ASP A 98 15.97 -1.12 -9.97
N LEU A 99 14.82 -1.41 -9.33
CA LEU A 99 14.72 -2.46 -8.32
C LEU A 99 15.03 -3.83 -8.92
N VAL A 100 14.41 -4.16 -10.07
CA VAL A 100 14.68 -5.41 -10.81
C VAL A 100 16.15 -5.51 -11.18
N LYS A 101 16.74 -4.47 -11.77
CA LYS A 101 18.15 -4.46 -12.18
C LYS A 101 19.10 -4.64 -10.99
N LYS A 102 18.82 -3.99 -9.85
CA LYS A 102 19.67 -4.08 -8.65
C LYS A 102 19.61 -5.47 -8.00
N LEU A 103 18.42 -6.07 -7.90
CA LEU A 103 18.26 -7.41 -7.33
C LEU A 103 18.83 -8.51 -8.25
N LYS A 104 18.64 -8.37 -9.57
CA LYS A 104 19.21 -9.30 -10.56
C LYS A 104 20.73 -9.36 -10.49
N LYS A 105 21.44 -8.25 -10.19
CA LYS A 105 22.89 -8.22 -9.97
C LYS A 105 23.35 -9.04 -8.75
N GLN A 106 22.42 -9.41 -7.87
CA GLN A 106 22.65 -10.18 -6.65
C GLN A 106 22.01 -11.58 -6.72
N ASP A 107 21.77 -12.07 -7.94
CA ASP A 107 21.19 -13.38 -8.23
C ASP A 107 19.77 -13.58 -7.65
N ILE A 108 19.04 -12.49 -7.40
CA ILE A 108 17.64 -12.53 -7.02
C ILE A 108 16.80 -12.15 -8.25
N GLN A 109 15.93 -13.05 -8.67
CA GLN A 109 14.92 -12.77 -9.70
C GLN A 109 13.76 -12.04 -9.04
N LEU A 110 13.38 -10.86 -9.58
CA LEU A 110 12.20 -10.11 -9.18
C LEU A 110 11.25 -10.00 -10.36
N ASP A 111 10.07 -10.58 -10.22
CA ASP A 111 9.01 -10.51 -11.21
C ASP A 111 7.96 -9.48 -10.79
N VAL A 112 7.68 -8.52 -11.66
CA VAL A 112 6.67 -7.49 -11.40
C VAL A 112 5.32 -8.04 -11.81
N LEU A 113 4.42 -8.20 -10.84
CA LEU A 113 3.08 -8.73 -11.05
C LEU A 113 2.05 -7.61 -10.87
N ALA A 114 1.41 -7.23 -11.97
CA ALA A 114 0.31 -6.27 -11.95
C ALA A 114 -1.03 -6.99 -11.76
N GLU A 115 -1.99 -6.31 -11.12
CA GLU A 115 -3.40 -6.71 -11.05
C GLU A 115 -3.67 -8.16 -10.56
N ILE A 116 -2.93 -8.62 -9.54
CA ILE A 116 -2.97 -9.99 -9.02
C ILE A 116 -4.41 -10.44 -8.69
N VAL A 117 -5.26 -9.54 -8.21
CA VAL A 117 -6.63 -9.87 -7.79
C VAL A 117 -7.54 -10.21 -8.99
N THR A 118 -7.22 -9.72 -10.19
CA THR A 118 -8.04 -9.88 -11.40
C THR A 118 -7.39 -10.76 -12.46
N ASP A 119 -6.09 -11.00 -12.37
CA ASP A 119 -5.31 -11.81 -13.30
C ASP A 119 -4.91 -13.15 -12.69
N SER A 120 -5.53 -14.23 -13.16
CA SER A 120 -5.28 -15.59 -12.67
C SER A 120 -3.86 -16.10 -12.99
N GLU A 121 -3.23 -15.62 -14.06
CA GLU A 121 -1.85 -15.98 -14.40
C GLU A 121 -0.87 -15.31 -13.44
N ALA A 122 -1.04 -14.01 -13.18
CA ALA A 122 -0.25 -13.28 -12.20
C ALA A 122 -0.41 -13.88 -10.80
N MET A 123 -1.63 -14.26 -10.41
CA MET A 123 -1.91 -14.93 -9.15
C MET A 123 -1.20 -16.29 -9.04
N SER A 124 -1.29 -17.12 -10.08
CA SER A 124 -0.63 -18.43 -10.11
C SER A 124 0.90 -18.29 -10.02
N LYS A 125 1.45 -17.27 -10.66
CA LYS A 125 2.88 -16.97 -10.60
C LYS A 125 3.32 -16.53 -9.21
N LEU A 126 2.54 -15.65 -8.55
CA LEU A 126 2.78 -15.25 -7.16
C LEU A 126 2.85 -16.45 -6.22
N PHE A 127 1.91 -17.39 -6.35
CA PHE A 127 1.88 -18.59 -5.52
C PHE A 127 3.05 -19.53 -5.81
N ALA A 128 3.46 -19.64 -7.07
CA ALA A 128 4.61 -20.44 -7.47
C ALA A 128 5.94 -19.88 -6.93
N GLU A 129 6.07 -18.57 -6.81
CA GLU A 129 7.26 -17.90 -6.22
C GLU A 129 7.29 -18.01 -4.70
N GLY A 130 6.15 -18.05 -4.05
CA GLY A 130 5.99 -18.24 -2.60
C GLY A 130 6.52 -17.09 -1.73
N ALA A 131 7.06 -16.03 -2.35
CA ALA A 131 7.57 -14.87 -1.65
C ALA A 131 7.33 -13.58 -2.42
N ALA A 132 7.02 -12.51 -1.71
CA ALA A 132 6.72 -11.22 -2.30
C ALA A 132 7.31 -10.03 -1.52
N VAL A 133 7.56 -8.94 -2.23
CA VAL A 133 7.75 -7.61 -1.70
C VAL A 133 6.59 -6.74 -2.18
N MET A 134 5.96 -6.06 -1.27
CA MET A 134 4.87 -5.14 -1.60
C MET A 134 5.41 -3.74 -1.80
N ILE A 135 4.85 -3.01 -2.76
CA ILE A 135 5.18 -1.60 -3.00
C ILE A 135 3.89 -0.79 -3.07
N GLU A 136 3.79 0.24 -2.26
CA GLU A 136 2.57 1.04 -2.14
C GLU A 136 2.88 2.54 -2.18
N LYS A 137 1.89 3.34 -2.56
CA LYS A 137 2.03 4.80 -2.63
C LYS A 137 1.21 5.45 -1.53
N LYS A 138 1.91 6.06 -0.57
CA LYS A 138 1.31 6.79 0.53
C LYS A 138 0.41 7.92 0.04
N GLY A 139 -0.77 8.04 0.64
CA GLY A 139 -1.78 9.02 0.25
C GLY A 139 -2.57 8.66 -1.01
N VAL A 140 -2.31 7.48 -1.62
CA VAL A 140 -3.00 7.01 -2.83
C VAL A 140 -3.55 5.60 -2.64
N SER A 141 -2.75 4.69 -2.09
CA SER A 141 -3.15 3.29 -1.88
C SER A 141 -4.32 3.16 -0.92
N LEU A 142 -5.35 2.44 -1.34
CA LEU A 142 -6.54 2.22 -0.52
C LEU A 142 -6.28 1.10 0.48
N TYR A 143 -6.55 1.37 1.75
CA TYR A 143 -6.36 0.44 2.85
C TYR A 143 -6.98 -0.93 2.59
N GLN A 144 -8.24 -0.97 2.12
CA GLN A 144 -8.94 -2.23 1.86
C GLN A 144 -8.24 -3.08 0.80
N ARG A 145 -7.78 -2.46 -0.29
CA ARG A 145 -7.09 -3.19 -1.36
C ARG A 145 -5.77 -3.79 -0.90
N VAL A 146 -5.01 -3.04 -0.09
CA VAL A 146 -3.76 -3.54 0.48
C VAL A 146 -4.04 -4.69 1.44
N TYR A 147 -5.07 -4.55 2.28
CA TYR A 147 -5.49 -5.58 3.21
C TYR A 147 -5.92 -6.87 2.48
N ASP A 148 -6.77 -6.75 1.47
CA ASP A 148 -7.24 -7.90 0.67
C ASP A 148 -6.06 -8.64 0.01
N MET A 149 -5.03 -7.91 -0.41
CA MET A 149 -3.83 -8.49 -1.01
C MET A 149 -2.93 -9.18 0.02
N VAL A 150 -2.83 -8.61 1.21
CA VAL A 150 -2.12 -9.26 2.34
C VAL A 150 -2.83 -10.53 2.74
N ASP A 151 -4.15 -10.49 2.85
CA ASP A 151 -4.99 -11.64 3.22
C ASP A 151 -4.85 -12.77 2.19
N LEU A 152 -4.91 -12.42 0.88
CA LEU A 152 -4.64 -13.36 -0.20
C LEU A 152 -3.28 -14.04 -0.08
N CYS A 153 -2.22 -13.27 0.23
CA CYS A 153 -0.89 -13.83 0.42
C CYS A 153 -0.83 -14.76 1.63
N VAL A 154 -1.45 -14.38 2.74
CA VAL A 154 -1.48 -15.19 3.97
C VAL A 154 -2.23 -16.50 3.75
N GLU A 155 -3.42 -16.45 3.12
CA GLU A 155 -4.23 -17.64 2.82
C GLU A 155 -3.51 -18.65 1.91
N ASN A 156 -2.62 -18.17 1.04
CA ASN A 156 -1.87 -19.01 0.10
C ASN A 156 -0.40 -19.21 0.48
N GLU A 157 -0.06 -18.97 1.74
CA GLU A 157 1.28 -19.19 2.30
C GLU A 157 2.42 -18.41 1.59
N VAL A 158 2.09 -17.31 0.92
CA VAL A 158 3.07 -16.43 0.29
C VAL A 158 3.73 -15.55 1.36
N SER A 159 5.04 -15.65 1.48
CA SER A 159 5.80 -14.88 2.46
C SER A 159 6.02 -13.44 2.04
N ILE A 160 5.28 -12.49 2.59
CA ILE A 160 5.55 -11.06 2.38
C ILE A 160 6.79 -10.65 3.18
N LEU A 161 7.87 -10.28 2.50
CA LEU A 161 9.13 -9.84 3.14
C LEU A 161 9.00 -8.45 3.77
N GLY A 162 8.10 -7.65 3.26
CA GLY A 162 7.75 -6.34 3.77
C GLY A 162 7.21 -5.41 2.69
N VAL A 163 6.96 -4.17 3.06
CA VAL A 163 6.41 -3.13 2.19
C VAL A 163 7.41 -2.01 1.95
N ILE A 164 7.45 -1.50 0.73
CA ILE A 164 8.15 -0.28 0.31
C ILE A 164 7.09 0.80 0.19
N ASP A 165 7.23 1.89 0.92
CA ASP A 165 6.33 3.04 0.81
C ASP A 165 6.93 4.08 -0.14
N THR A 166 6.15 4.53 -1.12
CA THR A 166 6.61 5.55 -2.07
C THR A 166 5.91 6.88 -1.81
N ARG A 167 6.65 7.97 -1.98
CA ARG A 167 6.17 9.34 -1.74
C ARG A 167 6.50 10.21 -2.95
N LYS A 168 5.69 11.26 -3.12
CA LYS A 168 6.02 12.33 -4.07
C LYS A 168 7.17 13.18 -3.56
#